data_712c97568a15d31e55bc191a0eff6ca2
#
_entry.id   712c97568a15d31e55bc191a0eff6ca2
#
_cell.length_a   1.000
_cell.length_b   1.000
_cell.length_c   1.000
_cell.angle_alpha   90.00
_cell.angle_beta   90.00
_cell.angle_gamma   90.00
#
_symmetry.space_group_name_H-M   'P 1'
#
loop_
_entity.id
_entity.type
_entity.pdbx_description
1 polymer ?
#
loop_
_entity_poly.entity_id
_entity_poly.type
_entity_poly.pdbx_seq_one_letter_code
_entity_poly.pdbx_strand_id
1 'polypeptide(L)'
;VRIFGIDPSRDRRRANSLVGALIERPGFHLHVSARQNLVALARLQGIAKRLANAEVGRVIECVGLNEAMNRKVGTFSMGMRQRLGIAQALLGKPRLLFLDEPTNGLDPEGIADLRALLHRLTREEGTAIMLSSHQLAELDGLCNRVGVLREGSMVIEGDLDSLRQRVGVRHVITGEPVATMQRELEDMNLQPTRDGDRLFVNLGEREAHEVTRALAAKAKLASFAPEQATLERIYLHAATATADTEAPPAPISKPEAAPAPQLGSIKKARRRAFGFELTTLLHKRSTLPLLALPCVAAALTVSSYGTRVGEGLAKVETGEQFSADAGSGYLAVAQSMQTATPVLALAMLWLASQTIAGDLAGDTMRNSLIRSVRRKDILFGKVFVLLSTMMLGWLAAVVTSIVISWATVGFGNLEEITRFGDRELLANASGVWPTMLVTLAQMTLPMAAIVTLGAAASAVAKRPALALAAAAVAVLVPELARDFAGERGGWLLTSHLPIAWRDESALNYLAAVSRGAADAVWVWSEQAVYAPVLWLVAGSVLLSILVSRLRIS
;
A
#
# COMPACT_ATOMS: atom_id res chain seq x y z
N VAL A 1 24.14 1.53 13.85
CA VAL A 1 23.04 1.18 14.76
C VAL A 1 22.91 -0.33 14.84
N ARG A 2 22.73 -0.89 16.05
CA ARG A 2 22.44 -2.31 16.26
C ARG A 2 21.17 -2.46 17.10
N ILE A 3 20.31 -3.42 16.73
CA ILE A 3 19.08 -3.75 17.44
C ILE A 3 19.28 -5.11 18.09
N PHE A 4 19.36 -5.17 19.42
CA PHE A 4 19.71 -6.38 20.18
C PHE A 4 20.92 -7.12 19.61
N GLY A 5 21.99 -6.39 19.27
CA GLY A 5 23.23 -6.93 18.70
C GLY A 5 23.18 -7.22 17.20
N ILE A 6 22.01 -7.15 16.56
CA ILE A 6 21.82 -7.39 15.12
C ILE A 6 22.03 -6.09 14.35
N ASP A 7 22.87 -6.13 13.31
CA ASP A 7 23.04 -5.04 12.37
C ASP A 7 21.92 -5.09 11.30
N PRO A 8 21.00 -4.09 11.27
CA PRO A 8 19.89 -4.10 10.30
C PRO A 8 20.34 -3.98 8.84
N SER A 9 21.55 -3.49 8.57
CA SER A 9 22.10 -3.41 7.22
C SER A 9 22.48 -4.80 6.68
N ARG A 10 22.90 -5.70 7.56
CA ARG A 10 23.32 -7.07 7.23
C ARG A 10 22.18 -8.07 7.33
N ASP A 11 21.36 -8.00 8.39
CA ASP A 11 20.21 -8.89 8.58
C ASP A 11 18.95 -8.10 8.97
N ARG A 12 18.44 -7.36 7.98
CA ARG A 12 17.23 -6.54 8.12
C ARG A 12 16.03 -7.39 8.55
N ARG A 13 15.92 -8.62 8.05
CA ARG A 13 14.77 -9.46 8.30
C ARG A 13 14.67 -9.87 9.77
N ARG A 14 15.79 -10.25 10.36
CA ARG A 14 15.88 -10.63 11.77
C ARG A 14 15.69 -9.40 12.66
N ALA A 15 16.31 -8.27 12.32
CA ALA A 15 16.10 -7.02 13.04
C ALA A 15 14.62 -6.59 13.05
N ASN A 16 13.98 -6.57 11.88
CA ASN A 16 12.56 -6.18 11.74
C ASN A 16 11.59 -7.15 12.42
N SER A 17 11.99 -8.41 12.66
CA SER A 17 11.14 -9.35 13.40
C SER A 17 11.04 -9.06 14.89
N LEU A 18 12.00 -8.29 15.43
CA LEU A 18 12.04 -7.88 16.84
C LEU A 18 11.43 -6.50 17.07
N VAL A 19 11.10 -5.79 15.99
CA VAL A 19 10.63 -4.40 16.04
C VAL A 19 9.18 -4.30 15.63
N GLY A 20 8.41 -3.59 16.41
CA GLY A 20 7.12 -3.01 16.03
C GLY A 20 7.28 -1.51 15.79
N ALA A 21 6.55 -0.96 14.83
CA ALA A 21 6.59 0.48 14.58
C ALA A 21 5.21 1.02 14.23
N LEU A 22 4.89 2.15 14.82
CA LEU A 22 3.82 3.06 14.44
C LEU A 22 4.46 4.30 13.86
N ILE A 23 4.13 4.64 12.64
CA ILE A 23 4.49 5.90 12.00
C ILE A 23 3.31 6.85 12.13
N GLU A 24 3.53 8.14 12.17
CA GLU A 24 2.55 9.21 12.42
C GLU A 24 1.17 8.99 11.77
N ARG A 25 1.15 8.47 10.54
CA ARG A 25 -0.11 8.12 9.84
C ARG A 25 -0.12 6.65 9.46
N PRO A 26 -0.79 5.79 10.25
CA PRO A 26 -0.88 4.37 9.91
C PRO A 26 -1.74 4.17 8.66
N GLY A 27 -1.12 3.74 7.56
CA GLY A 27 -1.80 3.44 6.29
C GLY A 27 -2.49 2.09 6.35
N PHE A 28 -3.82 2.06 6.18
CA PHE A 28 -4.63 0.85 6.09
C PHE A 28 -5.42 0.82 4.80
N HIS A 29 -5.78 -0.37 4.34
CA HIS A 29 -6.76 -0.51 3.27
C HIS A 29 -8.17 -0.18 3.80
N LEU A 30 -8.67 1.01 3.47
CA LEU A 30 -9.90 1.58 4.04
C LEU A 30 -11.16 0.78 3.70
N HIS A 31 -11.16 0.06 2.57
CA HIS A 31 -12.27 -0.77 2.11
C HIS A 31 -12.31 -2.17 2.76
N VAL A 32 -11.31 -2.52 3.56
CA VAL A 32 -11.14 -3.79 4.27
C VAL A 32 -11.43 -3.58 5.76
N SER A 33 -11.88 -4.63 6.47
CA SER A 33 -12.11 -4.53 7.91
C SER A 33 -10.80 -4.42 8.70
N ALA A 34 -10.86 -3.92 9.95
CA ALA A 34 -9.71 -3.85 10.84
C ALA A 34 -9.07 -5.23 11.04
N ARG A 35 -9.90 -6.25 11.30
CA ARG A 35 -9.45 -7.65 11.45
C ARG A 35 -8.71 -8.14 10.21
N GLN A 36 -9.27 -7.93 9.02
CA GLN A 36 -8.67 -8.40 7.78
C GLN A 36 -7.35 -7.68 7.48
N ASN A 37 -7.26 -6.36 7.71
CA ASN A 37 -6.00 -5.61 7.63
C ASN A 37 -4.93 -6.21 8.54
N LEU A 38 -5.24 -6.43 9.81
CA LEU A 38 -4.28 -6.98 10.78
C LEU A 38 -3.90 -8.44 10.48
N VAL A 39 -4.84 -9.29 10.07
CA VAL A 39 -4.55 -10.68 9.66
C VAL A 39 -3.60 -10.71 8.48
N ALA A 40 -3.83 -9.85 7.49
CA ALA A 40 -2.96 -9.74 6.33
C ALA A 40 -1.54 -9.30 6.73
N LEU A 41 -1.41 -8.29 7.59
CA LEU A 41 -0.13 -7.80 8.12
C LEU A 41 0.58 -8.84 9.00
N ALA A 42 -0.15 -9.54 9.87
CA ALA A 42 0.38 -10.63 10.69
C ALA A 42 0.98 -11.75 9.82
N ARG A 43 0.29 -12.10 8.74
CA ARG A 43 0.78 -13.10 7.77
C ARG A 43 2.02 -12.62 7.01
N LEU A 44 2.08 -11.34 6.62
CA LEU A 44 3.27 -10.73 6.03
C LEU A 44 4.47 -10.79 6.99
N GLN A 45 4.24 -10.55 8.27
CA GLN A 45 5.28 -10.64 9.31
C GLN A 45 5.80 -12.06 9.52
N GLY A 46 5.03 -13.06 9.12
CA GLY A 46 5.44 -14.45 9.19
C GLY A 46 4.65 -15.31 10.16
N ILE A 47 3.65 -14.74 10.82
CA ILE A 47 2.77 -15.48 11.72
C ILE A 47 2.00 -16.54 10.93
N ALA A 48 1.98 -17.77 11.41
CA ALA A 48 1.31 -18.88 10.74
C ALA A 48 -0.20 -18.61 10.62
N LYS A 49 -0.84 -19.05 9.52
CA LYS A 49 -2.27 -18.80 9.25
C LYS A 49 -3.17 -19.19 10.43
N ARG A 50 -2.87 -20.34 11.06
CA ARG A 50 -3.61 -20.87 12.22
C ARG A 50 -3.53 -19.98 13.47
N LEU A 51 -2.43 -19.23 13.63
CA LEU A 51 -2.18 -18.37 14.79
C LEU A 51 -2.56 -16.90 14.53
N ALA A 52 -2.68 -16.50 13.25
CA ALA A 52 -2.89 -15.10 12.89
C ALA A 52 -4.19 -14.52 13.46
N ASN A 53 -5.28 -15.32 13.48
CA ASN A 53 -6.55 -14.86 14.04
C ASN A 53 -6.50 -14.68 15.57
N ALA A 54 -5.84 -15.58 16.30
CA ALA A 54 -5.66 -15.47 17.74
C ALA A 54 -4.78 -14.26 18.10
N GLU A 55 -3.67 -14.07 17.36
CA GLU A 55 -2.79 -12.92 17.57
C GLU A 55 -3.49 -11.58 17.26
N VAL A 56 -4.30 -11.53 16.21
CA VAL A 56 -5.12 -10.36 15.89
C VAL A 56 -6.16 -10.10 16.96
N GLY A 57 -6.81 -11.13 17.49
CA GLY A 57 -7.72 -11.00 18.63
C GLY A 57 -7.02 -10.35 19.83
N ARG A 58 -5.85 -10.87 20.21
CA ARG A 58 -5.02 -10.32 21.31
C ARG A 58 -4.71 -8.83 21.13
N VAL A 59 -4.17 -8.43 19.97
CA VAL A 59 -3.80 -7.02 19.78
C VAL A 59 -4.99 -6.08 19.65
N ILE A 60 -6.12 -6.54 19.11
CA ILE A 60 -7.37 -5.77 19.05
C ILE A 60 -7.92 -5.53 20.47
N GLU A 61 -7.89 -6.55 21.32
CA GLU A 61 -8.28 -6.46 22.72
C GLU A 61 -7.37 -5.49 23.49
N CYS A 62 -6.06 -5.57 23.29
CA CYS A 62 -5.09 -4.66 23.91
C CYS A 62 -5.39 -3.18 23.65
N VAL A 63 -5.98 -2.82 22.51
CA VAL A 63 -6.27 -1.44 22.12
C VAL A 63 -7.77 -1.07 22.22
N GLY A 64 -8.62 -1.95 22.76
CA GLY A 64 -10.03 -1.69 22.97
C GLY A 64 -10.86 -1.54 21.68
N LEU A 65 -10.55 -2.30 20.62
CA LEU A 65 -11.27 -2.24 19.34
C LEU A 65 -12.13 -3.46 19.03
N ASN A 66 -12.51 -4.27 20.05
CA ASN A 66 -13.24 -5.53 19.88
C ASN A 66 -14.55 -5.37 19.09
N GLU A 67 -15.38 -4.40 19.45
CA GLU A 67 -16.67 -4.16 18.80
C GLU A 67 -16.53 -3.68 17.35
N ALA A 68 -15.45 -2.98 17.05
CA ALA A 68 -15.20 -2.39 15.75
C ALA A 68 -14.38 -3.29 14.81
N MET A 69 -13.87 -4.42 15.26
CA MET A 69 -12.90 -5.22 14.51
C MET A 69 -13.37 -5.71 13.14
N ASN A 70 -14.66 -5.90 12.95
CA ASN A 70 -15.25 -6.34 11.69
C ASN A 70 -15.73 -5.18 10.80
N ARG A 71 -15.71 -3.94 11.31
CA ARG A 71 -16.06 -2.74 10.54
C ARG A 71 -14.93 -2.37 9.58
N LYS A 72 -15.28 -1.76 8.43
CA LYS A 72 -14.31 -1.22 7.46
C LYS A 72 -13.53 -0.07 8.08
N VAL A 73 -12.20 -0.06 7.90
CA VAL A 73 -11.33 0.98 8.46
C VAL A 73 -11.68 2.38 7.94
N GLY A 74 -12.26 2.48 6.73
CA GLY A 74 -12.75 3.76 6.19
C GLY A 74 -13.83 4.42 7.04
N THR A 75 -14.53 3.67 7.93
CA THR A 75 -15.56 4.20 8.85
C THR A 75 -15.00 4.56 10.23
N PHE A 76 -13.69 4.41 10.45
CA PHE A 76 -13.07 4.66 11.75
C PHE A 76 -12.83 6.17 11.96
N SER A 77 -13.00 6.61 13.21
CA SER A 77 -12.51 7.92 13.64
C SER A 77 -10.97 7.97 13.58
N MET A 78 -10.39 9.15 13.74
CA MET A 78 -8.94 9.31 13.79
C MET A 78 -8.34 8.53 14.96
N GLY A 79 -8.92 8.63 16.17
CA GLY A 79 -8.48 7.87 17.35
C GLY A 79 -8.60 6.36 17.17
N MET A 80 -9.69 5.86 16.56
CA MET A 80 -9.80 4.43 16.24
C MET A 80 -8.72 3.95 15.25
N ARG A 81 -8.35 4.78 14.27
CA ARG A 81 -7.26 4.46 13.34
C ARG A 81 -5.91 4.45 14.03
N GLN A 82 -5.69 5.38 14.97
CA GLN A 82 -4.48 5.43 15.78
C GLN A 82 -4.35 4.19 16.67
N ARG A 83 -5.42 3.81 17.38
CA ARG A 83 -5.47 2.55 18.16
C ARG A 83 -5.21 1.31 17.28
N LEU A 84 -5.75 1.28 16.07
CA LEU A 84 -5.47 0.20 15.11
C LEU A 84 -4.00 0.18 14.66
N GLY A 85 -3.37 1.37 14.50
CA GLY A 85 -1.94 1.51 14.23
C GLY A 85 -1.07 0.94 15.35
N ILE A 86 -1.45 1.20 16.60
CA ILE A 86 -0.78 0.60 17.78
C ILE A 86 -0.96 -0.92 17.77
N ALA A 87 -2.18 -1.43 17.53
CA ALA A 87 -2.43 -2.87 17.40
C ALA A 87 -1.55 -3.52 16.33
N GLN A 88 -1.39 -2.85 15.18
CA GLN A 88 -0.49 -3.28 14.12
C GLN A 88 0.96 -3.36 14.59
N ALA A 89 1.45 -2.36 15.34
CA ALA A 89 2.81 -2.33 15.85
C ALA A 89 3.08 -3.46 16.86
N LEU A 90 2.06 -3.87 17.61
CA LEU A 90 2.11 -4.95 18.62
C LEU A 90 2.06 -6.37 18.04
N LEU A 91 1.79 -6.54 16.73
CA LEU A 91 1.74 -7.86 16.09
C LEU A 91 3.09 -8.59 16.24
N GLY A 92 3.02 -9.84 16.68
CA GLY A 92 4.17 -10.72 16.82
C GLY A 92 5.01 -10.47 18.07
N LYS A 93 4.47 -9.74 19.06
CA LYS A 93 5.12 -9.45 20.34
C LYS A 93 6.54 -8.87 20.17
N PRO A 94 6.67 -7.65 19.64
CA PRO A 94 7.96 -7.03 19.40
C PRO A 94 8.70 -6.79 20.73
N ARG A 95 10.03 -6.93 20.71
CA ARG A 95 10.89 -6.58 21.84
C ARG A 95 11.21 -5.09 21.92
N LEU A 96 11.12 -4.39 20.78
CA LEU A 96 11.31 -2.95 20.65
C LEU A 96 10.14 -2.37 19.89
N LEU A 97 9.52 -1.34 20.46
CA LEU A 97 8.40 -0.63 19.88
C LEU A 97 8.80 0.81 19.59
N PHE A 98 8.73 1.22 18.32
CA PHE A 98 8.87 2.62 17.92
C PHE A 98 7.49 3.22 17.70
N LEU A 99 7.21 4.32 18.37
CA LEU A 99 5.93 5.04 18.27
C LEU A 99 6.19 6.49 17.90
N ASP A 100 5.78 6.86 16.69
CA ASP A 100 5.89 8.23 16.21
C ASP A 100 4.55 8.94 16.42
N GLU A 101 4.54 9.97 17.29
CA GLU A 101 3.36 10.75 17.68
C GLU A 101 2.15 9.86 18.07
N PRO A 102 2.28 8.92 19.04
CA PRO A 102 1.25 7.93 19.31
C PRO A 102 -0.04 8.51 19.92
N THR A 103 0.03 9.68 20.54
CA THR A 103 -1.09 10.40 21.18
C THR A 103 -1.92 11.21 20.19
N ASN A 104 -1.39 11.43 18.98
CA ASN A 104 -1.99 12.30 18.00
C ASN A 104 -3.41 11.83 17.59
N GLY A 105 -4.41 12.69 17.80
CA GLY A 105 -5.82 12.39 17.47
C GLY A 105 -6.55 11.49 18.46
N LEU A 106 -5.97 11.25 19.63
CA LEU A 106 -6.65 10.66 20.78
C LEU A 106 -7.30 11.75 21.63
N ASP A 107 -8.42 11.42 22.24
CA ASP A 107 -9.03 12.20 23.32
C ASP A 107 -8.31 11.94 24.65
N PRO A 108 -8.57 12.73 25.70
CA PRO A 108 -7.89 12.57 27.00
C PRO A 108 -8.04 11.15 27.59
N GLU A 109 -9.18 10.51 27.41
CA GLU A 109 -9.42 9.14 27.85
C GLU A 109 -8.55 8.14 27.04
N GLY A 110 -8.48 8.32 25.73
CA GLY A 110 -7.62 7.54 24.84
C GLY A 110 -6.13 7.69 25.14
N ILE A 111 -5.69 8.88 25.57
CA ILE A 111 -4.30 9.11 26.01
C ILE A 111 -4.04 8.35 27.33
N ALA A 112 -4.98 8.40 28.28
CA ALA A 112 -4.85 7.65 29.52
C ALA A 112 -4.79 6.13 29.30
N ASP A 113 -5.64 5.59 28.42
CA ASP A 113 -5.63 4.19 28.00
C ASP A 113 -4.30 3.79 27.35
N LEU A 114 -3.80 4.63 26.44
CA LEU A 114 -2.51 4.40 25.80
C LEU A 114 -1.39 4.38 26.83
N ARG A 115 -1.38 5.31 27.76
CA ARG A 115 -0.40 5.38 28.85
C ARG A 115 -0.39 4.10 29.69
N ALA A 116 -1.58 3.62 30.10
CA ALA A 116 -1.73 2.37 30.82
C ALA A 116 -1.24 1.15 30.02
N LEU A 117 -1.54 1.12 28.71
CA LEU A 117 -1.04 0.08 27.79
C LEU A 117 0.49 0.07 27.72
N LEU A 118 1.13 1.23 27.51
CA LEU A 118 2.58 1.33 27.41
C LEU A 118 3.29 0.90 28.70
N HIS A 119 2.76 1.29 29.86
CA HIS A 119 3.26 0.84 31.15
C HIS A 119 3.15 -0.68 31.32
N ARG A 120 2.01 -1.26 30.92
CA ARG A 120 1.80 -2.71 30.98
C ARG A 120 2.81 -3.46 30.09
N LEU A 121 2.99 -3.01 28.83
CA LEU A 121 3.93 -3.62 27.89
C LEU A 121 5.37 -3.58 28.42
N THR A 122 5.75 -2.47 29.05
CA THR A 122 7.11 -2.32 29.58
C THR A 122 7.35 -3.18 30.80
N ARG A 123 6.39 -3.21 31.74
CA ARG A 123 6.54 -3.91 33.03
C ARG A 123 6.29 -5.42 32.94
N GLU A 124 5.26 -5.82 32.18
CA GLU A 124 4.81 -7.22 32.14
C GLU A 124 5.43 -7.99 30.96
N GLU A 125 5.58 -7.36 29.79
CA GLU A 125 6.11 -8.01 28.59
C GLU A 125 7.60 -7.70 28.35
N GLY A 126 8.22 -6.80 29.12
CA GLY A 126 9.61 -6.42 28.98
C GLY A 126 9.92 -5.74 27.62
N THR A 127 8.92 -5.13 26.99
CA THR A 127 9.07 -4.44 25.71
C THR A 127 9.77 -3.11 25.92
N ALA A 128 10.88 -2.89 25.25
CA ALA A 128 11.53 -1.57 25.17
C ALA A 128 10.70 -0.66 24.26
N ILE A 129 10.43 0.57 24.70
CA ILE A 129 9.62 1.52 23.94
C ILE A 129 10.43 2.78 23.69
N MET A 130 10.48 3.20 22.42
CA MET A 130 10.98 4.51 22.01
C MET A 130 9.83 5.26 21.34
N LEU A 131 9.50 6.44 21.84
CA LEU A 131 8.43 7.26 21.30
C LEU A 131 8.90 8.67 21.03
N SER A 132 8.32 9.31 20.02
CA SER A 132 8.45 10.73 19.73
C SER A 132 7.16 11.44 20.07
N SER A 133 7.23 12.67 20.55
CA SER A 133 6.10 13.58 20.67
C SER A 133 6.58 15.02 20.70
N HIS A 134 5.74 15.92 20.19
CA HIS A 134 5.89 17.37 20.34
C HIS A 134 5.08 17.92 21.53
N GLN A 135 4.25 17.09 22.14
CA GLN A 135 3.42 17.45 23.31
C GLN A 135 4.10 16.94 24.59
N LEU A 136 5.00 17.74 25.14
CA LEU A 136 5.87 17.33 26.25
C LEU A 136 5.09 16.95 27.53
N ALA A 137 3.96 17.62 27.78
CA ALA A 137 3.10 17.35 28.95
C ALA A 137 2.49 15.94 28.90
N GLU A 138 2.27 15.35 27.71
CA GLU A 138 1.73 14.01 27.56
C GLU A 138 2.77 12.92 27.85
N LEU A 139 4.05 13.26 27.68
CA LEU A 139 5.18 12.36 27.93
C LEU A 139 5.60 12.33 29.39
N ASP A 140 5.21 13.33 30.17
CA ASP A 140 5.56 13.38 31.58
C ASP A 140 4.96 12.19 32.35
N GLY A 141 5.83 11.42 32.99
CA GLY A 141 5.46 10.14 33.63
C GLY A 141 5.40 8.91 32.72
N LEU A 142 5.63 9.03 31.38
CA LEU A 142 5.70 7.88 30.46
C LEU A 142 7.11 7.36 30.23
N CYS A 143 8.09 8.24 30.20
CA CYS A 143 9.46 7.91 29.86
C CYS A 143 10.40 8.02 31.06
N ASN A 144 11.38 7.12 31.12
CA ASN A 144 12.47 7.16 32.11
C ASN A 144 13.73 7.82 31.55
N ARG A 145 13.87 7.91 30.21
CA ARG A 145 14.96 8.61 29.52
C ARG A 145 14.40 9.54 28.47
N VAL A 146 15.09 10.65 28.28
CA VAL A 146 14.70 11.70 27.32
C VAL A 146 15.89 12.07 26.47
N GLY A 147 15.66 12.28 25.19
CA GLY A 147 16.59 12.91 24.25
C GLY A 147 15.89 14.09 23.57
N VAL A 148 16.52 15.26 23.59
CA VAL A 148 16.03 16.48 22.92
C VAL A 148 16.84 16.70 21.65
N LEU A 149 16.11 16.69 20.51
CA LEU A 149 16.69 16.95 19.19
C LEU A 149 16.37 18.39 18.76
N ARG A 150 17.38 19.10 18.30
CA ARG A 150 17.25 20.44 17.71
C ARG A 150 18.06 20.51 16.42
N GLU A 151 17.42 20.90 15.32
CA GLU A 151 18.08 21.04 14.00
C GLU A 151 18.88 19.79 13.56
N GLY A 152 18.34 18.60 13.92
CA GLY A 152 18.98 17.32 13.59
C GLY A 152 20.10 16.88 14.50
N SER A 153 20.45 17.68 15.52
CA SER A 153 21.48 17.38 16.51
C SER A 153 20.88 17.06 17.88
N MET A 154 21.47 16.13 18.61
CA MET A 154 21.10 15.82 20.00
C MET A 154 21.66 16.92 20.90
N VAL A 155 20.76 17.68 21.55
CA VAL A 155 21.15 18.79 22.45
C VAL A 155 21.29 18.29 23.88
N ILE A 156 20.39 17.43 24.32
CA ILE A 156 20.42 16.83 25.65
C ILE A 156 19.95 15.38 25.58
N GLU A 157 20.61 14.50 26.32
CA GLU A 157 20.19 13.11 26.50
C GLU A 157 20.48 12.69 27.94
N GLY A 158 19.56 11.98 28.57
CA GLY A 158 19.78 11.48 29.91
C GLY A 158 18.59 10.81 30.55
N ASP A 159 18.83 10.29 31.72
CA ASP A 159 17.79 9.84 32.63
C ASP A 159 16.95 11.04 33.09
N LEU A 160 15.61 10.88 33.09
CA LEU A 160 14.69 11.99 33.37
C LEU A 160 14.87 12.58 34.77
N ASP A 161 15.11 11.73 35.77
CA ASP A 161 15.29 12.19 37.15
C ASP A 161 16.61 12.93 37.32
N SER A 162 17.68 12.48 36.67
CA SER A 162 18.96 13.18 36.61
C SER A 162 18.83 14.55 35.91
N LEU A 163 18.05 14.62 34.81
CA LEU A 163 17.80 15.88 34.11
C LEU A 163 16.95 16.84 34.95
N ARG A 164 15.96 16.34 35.68
CA ARG A 164 15.17 17.14 36.63
C ARG A 164 16.03 17.73 37.72
N GLN A 165 16.97 16.96 38.28
CA GLN A 165 17.91 17.44 39.28
C GLN A 165 18.82 18.55 38.72
N ARG A 166 19.32 18.44 37.49
CA ARG A 166 20.15 19.47 36.85
C ARG A 166 19.39 20.79 36.64
N VAL A 167 18.13 20.74 36.21
CA VAL A 167 17.27 21.92 36.04
C VAL A 167 16.87 22.52 37.37
N GLY A 168 16.91 21.74 38.44
CA GLY A 168 16.64 22.14 39.80
C GLY A 168 15.15 22.29 40.11
N VAL A 169 14.86 22.33 41.42
CA VAL A 169 13.51 22.56 41.95
C VAL A 169 13.29 24.05 42.01
N ARG A 170 12.22 24.56 41.40
CA ARG A 170 11.73 25.91 41.67
C ARG A 170 10.55 25.84 42.60
N HIS A 171 10.29 26.95 43.30
CA HIS A 171 9.13 27.07 44.15
C HIS A 171 8.10 27.98 43.50
N VAL A 172 6.84 27.59 43.56
CA VAL A 172 5.70 28.37 43.11
C VAL A 172 5.11 29.06 44.35
N ILE A 173 4.98 30.35 44.26
CA ILE A 173 4.49 31.20 45.34
C ILE A 173 3.24 31.93 44.85
N THR A 174 2.15 31.83 45.61
CA THR A 174 0.92 32.58 45.36
C THR A 174 0.52 33.32 46.61
N GLY A 175 -0.05 34.51 46.46
CA GLY A 175 -0.50 35.38 47.57
C GLY A 175 -0.68 36.81 47.13
N GLU A 176 -1.08 37.68 48.06
CA GLU A 176 -1.36 39.09 47.80
C GLU A 176 -0.70 39.98 48.84
N PRO A 177 -0.18 41.15 48.45
CA PRO A 177 0.03 41.65 47.08
C PRO A 177 1.25 40.97 46.40
N VAL A 178 1.10 40.54 45.15
CA VAL A 178 2.18 39.89 44.39
C VAL A 178 3.42 40.76 44.27
N ALA A 179 3.24 42.07 44.04
CA ALA A 179 4.34 43.02 43.90
C ALA A 179 5.19 43.13 45.18
N THR A 180 4.57 43.00 46.38
CA THR A 180 5.29 43.02 47.66
C THR A 180 6.11 41.75 47.82
N MET A 181 5.55 40.61 47.49
CA MET A 181 6.28 39.34 47.54
C MET A 181 7.44 39.29 46.54
N GLN A 182 7.24 39.87 45.36
CA GLN A 182 8.28 39.91 44.35
C GLN A 182 9.48 40.78 44.85
N ARG A 183 9.22 41.96 45.40
CA ARG A 183 10.28 42.82 45.95
C ARG A 183 11.02 42.13 47.10
N GLU A 184 10.29 41.46 48.00
CA GLU A 184 10.91 40.77 49.12
C GLU A 184 11.86 39.66 48.65
N LEU A 185 11.46 38.91 47.59
CA LEU A 185 12.32 37.91 46.98
C LEU A 185 13.56 38.54 46.30
N GLU A 186 13.39 39.70 45.64
CA GLU A 186 14.48 40.45 45.04
C GLU A 186 15.44 41.00 46.12
N ASP A 187 14.91 41.52 47.24
CA ASP A 187 15.70 41.98 48.41
C ASP A 187 16.48 40.82 49.06
N MET A 188 15.95 39.62 48.96
CA MET A 188 16.64 38.39 49.37
C MET A 188 17.65 37.89 48.34
N ASN A 189 17.93 38.65 47.28
CA ASN A 189 18.85 38.30 46.21
C ASN A 189 18.42 37.07 45.42
N LEU A 190 17.10 36.80 45.40
CA LEU A 190 16.47 35.78 44.59
C LEU A 190 15.91 36.43 43.31
N GLN A 191 15.92 35.71 42.21
CA GLN A 191 15.41 36.18 40.91
C GLN A 191 14.02 35.55 40.62
N PRO A 192 12.93 36.16 41.12
CA PRO A 192 11.61 35.65 40.87
C PRO A 192 11.18 35.90 39.42
N THR A 193 10.59 34.91 38.77
CA THR A 193 9.90 35.08 37.49
C THR A 193 8.40 35.13 37.75
N ARG A 194 7.71 36.13 37.21
CA ARG A 194 6.26 36.31 37.39
C ARG A 194 5.49 35.80 36.20
N ASP A 195 4.44 35.02 36.46
CA ASP A 195 3.43 34.60 35.49
C ASP A 195 2.04 34.80 36.11
N GLY A 196 1.35 35.87 35.68
CA GLY A 196 0.08 36.30 36.28
C GLY A 196 0.19 36.56 37.78
N ASP A 197 -0.54 35.79 38.58
CA ASP A 197 -0.56 35.88 40.05
C ASP A 197 0.43 34.89 40.72
N ARG A 198 1.25 34.23 39.95
CA ARG A 198 2.25 33.27 40.44
C ARG A 198 3.65 33.84 40.34
N LEU A 199 4.44 33.62 41.36
CA LEU A 199 5.87 33.87 41.33
C LEU A 199 6.61 32.54 41.37
N PHE A 200 7.60 32.41 40.51
CA PHE A 200 8.46 31.25 40.46
C PHE A 200 9.87 31.63 40.85
N VAL A 201 10.44 30.93 41.81
CA VAL A 201 11.76 31.24 42.33
C VAL A 201 12.59 29.97 42.56
N ASN A 202 13.88 30.06 42.25
CA ASN A 202 14.85 29.05 42.63
C ASN A 202 15.51 29.50 43.94
N LEU A 203 15.44 28.71 44.99
CA LEU A 203 15.96 29.07 46.29
C LEU A 203 17.48 28.98 46.43
N GLY A 204 18.15 28.28 45.47
CA GLY A 204 19.57 27.99 45.60
C GLY A 204 19.89 27.21 46.88
N GLU A 205 20.77 27.72 47.71
CA GLU A 205 21.15 27.12 49.01
C GLU A 205 20.24 27.54 50.17
N ARG A 206 19.25 28.37 49.94
CA ARG A 206 18.35 28.87 51.00
C ARG A 206 17.30 27.85 51.36
N GLU A 207 16.95 27.81 52.63
CA GLU A 207 15.92 26.93 53.11
C GLU A 207 14.51 27.49 52.84
N ALA A 208 13.58 26.63 52.39
CA ALA A 208 12.21 27.01 52.06
C ALA A 208 11.47 27.72 53.23
N HIS A 209 11.75 27.30 54.48
CA HIS A 209 11.10 27.86 55.64
C HIS A 209 11.51 29.31 55.93
N GLU A 210 12.74 29.71 55.63
CA GLU A 210 13.23 31.10 55.79
C GLU A 210 12.50 32.04 54.84
N VAL A 211 12.41 31.63 53.55
CA VAL A 211 11.72 32.42 52.53
C VAL A 211 10.22 32.51 52.83
N THR A 212 9.62 31.39 53.23
CA THR A 212 8.20 31.38 53.64
C THR A 212 7.93 32.33 54.79
N ARG A 213 8.80 32.37 55.81
CA ARG A 213 8.65 33.26 56.98
C ARG A 213 8.79 34.72 56.58
N ALA A 214 9.75 35.06 55.74
CA ALA A 214 9.96 36.43 55.26
C ALA A 214 8.76 36.93 54.46
N LEU A 215 8.23 36.14 53.54
CA LEU A 215 7.06 36.47 52.75
C LEU A 215 5.79 36.60 53.60
N ALA A 216 5.57 35.68 54.54
CA ALA A 216 4.40 35.72 55.41
C ALA A 216 4.38 36.90 56.38
N ALA A 217 5.54 37.49 56.66
CA ALA A 217 5.65 38.72 57.49
C ALA A 217 5.16 39.99 56.77
N LYS A 218 5.19 40.02 55.43
CA LYS A 218 4.92 41.24 54.62
C LYS A 218 3.76 41.10 53.64
N ALA A 219 3.30 39.88 53.40
CA ALA A 219 2.22 39.58 52.45
C ALA A 219 1.34 38.44 52.96
N LYS A 220 0.09 38.36 52.45
CA LYS A 220 -0.80 37.24 52.72
C LYS A 220 -0.43 36.11 51.77
N LEU A 221 0.43 35.21 52.25
CA LEU A 221 0.86 34.03 51.49
C LEU A 221 -0.28 33.03 51.40
N ALA A 222 -0.67 32.63 50.18
CA ALA A 222 -1.69 31.63 49.91
C ALA A 222 -1.09 30.22 49.73
N SER A 223 0.02 30.12 49.00
CA SER A 223 0.71 28.84 48.78
C SER A 223 2.21 29.06 48.55
N PHE A 224 3.01 28.13 49.04
CA PHE A 224 4.44 28.03 48.79
C PHE A 224 4.76 26.53 48.60
N ALA A 225 4.98 26.12 47.36
CA ALA A 225 5.13 24.69 47.06
C ALA A 225 6.31 24.45 46.09
N PRO A 226 7.10 23.40 46.32
CA PRO A 226 8.11 23.00 45.39
C PRO A 226 7.47 22.47 44.10
N GLU A 227 7.96 22.92 42.95
CA GLU A 227 7.57 22.43 41.65
C GLU A 227 8.74 21.68 41.01
N GLN A 228 8.56 20.41 40.73
CA GLN A 228 9.57 19.64 40.01
C GLN A 228 9.69 20.13 38.57
N ALA A 229 10.90 20.00 38.00
CA ALA A 229 11.11 20.38 36.60
C ALA A 229 10.28 19.47 35.68
N THR A 230 9.35 20.09 34.96
CA THR A 230 8.59 19.43 33.88
C THR A 230 9.49 19.19 32.67
N LEU A 231 9.08 18.27 31.77
CA LEU A 231 9.78 18.07 30.49
C LEU A 231 9.88 19.36 29.67
N GLU A 232 8.88 20.22 29.73
CA GLU A 232 8.89 21.51 29.06
C GLU A 232 10.03 22.42 29.58
N ARG A 233 10.24 22.47 30.91
CA ARG A 233 11.37 23.19 31.51
C ARG A 233 12.72 22.61 31.11
N ILE A 234 12.83 21.29 31.09
CA ILE A 234 14.06 20.61 30.61
C ILE A 234 14.35 20.99 29.16
N TYR A 235 13.30 20.99 28.30
CA TYR A 235 13.41 21.42 26.90
C TYR A 235 13.85 22.88 26.76
N LEU A 236 13.20 23.79 27.48
CA LEU A 236 13.53 25.22 27.46
C LEU A 236 14.96 25.48 27.99
N HIS A 237 15.36 24.79 29.04
CA HIS A 237 16.73 24.84 29.55
C HIS A 237 17.75 24.34 28.54
N ALA A 238 17.45 23.24 27.86
CA ALA A 238 18.27 22.70 26.77
C ALA A 238 18.33 23.64 25.55
N ALA A 239 17.26 24.40 25.29
CA ALA A 239 17.18 25.34 24.18
C ALA A 239 18.01 26.60 24.41
N THR A 240 18.21 27.00 25.69
CA THR A 240 18.99 28.19 26.10
C THR A 240 20.45 27.87 26.43
N ALA A 241 20.78 26.63 26.81
CA ALA A 241 22.13 26.19 27.06
C ALA A 241 22.90 26.05 25.74
N THR A 242 23.97 26.78 25.55
CA THR A 242 24.99 26.49 24.53
C THR A 242 25.56 25.10 24.81
N ALA A 243 25.58 24.26 23.78
CA ALA A 243 25.86 22.83 23.81
C ALA A 243 27.09 22.42 24.67
N ASP A 244 26.86 22.12 25.93
CA ASP A 244 27.80 21.33 26.73
C ASP A 244 27.49 19.85 26.45
N THR A 245 28.21 19.31 25.47
CA THR A 245 28.09 17.90 25.07
C THR A 245 28.87 17.06 26.07
N GLU A 246 28.19 16.58 27.09
CA GLU A 246 28.73 15.51 27.94
C GLU A 246 28.82 14.19 27.15
N ALA A 247 29.92 13.47 27.31
CA ALA A 247 30.17 12.19 26.63
C ALA A 247 29.01 11.19 26.83
N PRO A 248 28.65 10.38 25.82
CA PRO A 248 27.57 9.42 25.93
C PRO A 248 27.83 8.45 27.09
N PRO A 249 26.83 8.16 27.93
CA PRO A 249 26.97 7.24 29.04
C PRO A 249 27.37 5.84 28.57
N ALA A 250 28.10 5.13 29.40
CA ALA A 250 28.60 3.77 29.15
C ALA A 250 27.48 2.84 28.66
N PRO A 251 27.75 1.93 27.70
CA PRO A 251 26.73 1.05 27.15
C PRO A 251 26.13 0.17 28.25
N ILE A 252 24.80 0.24 28.38
CA ILE A 252 24.02 -0.60 29.28
C ILE A 252 24.37 -2.08 29.00
N SER A 253 24.60 -2.86 30.08
CA SER A 253 24.88 -4.29 30.03
C SER A 253 24.00 -5.01 29.02
N LYS A 254 24.62 -5.82 28.15
CA LYS A 254 23.93 -6.57 27.08
C LYS A 254 22.79 -7.39 27.64
N PRO A 255 21.53 -7.13 27.24
CA PRO A 255 20.46 -8.03 27.57
C PRO A 255 20.72 -9.39 26.87
N GLU A 256 20.53 -10.46 27.60
CA GLU A 256 20.65 -11.82 27.11
C GLU A 256 19.80 -12.01 25.84
N ALA A 257 20.43 -12.54 24.80
CA ALA A 257 19.80 -12.67 23.49
C ALA A 257 18.68 -13.70 23.56
N ALA A 258 17.43 -13.23 23.65
CA ALA A 258 16.28 -14.11 23.53
C ALA A 258 16.26 -14.82 22.16
N PRO A 259 15.75 -16.06 22.08
CA PRO A 259 15.73 -16.83 20.84
C PRO A 259 14.96 -16.08 19.76
N ALA A 260 15.62 -15.89 18.62
CA ALA A 260 15.02 -15.21 17.48
C ALA A 260 13.82 -16.00 16.92
N PRO A 261 12.71 -15.33 16.58
CA PRO A 261 11.58 -16.02 15.96
C PRO A 261 12.03 -16.74 14.67
N GLN A 262 11.59 -18.00 14.50
CA GLN A 262 11.93 -18.81 13.34
C GLN A 262 11.30 -18.19 12.07
N LEU A 263 12.13 -17.58 11.25
CA LEU A 263 11.74 -16.93 10.01
C LEU A 263 11.56 -17.98 8.90
N GLY A 264 10.34 -18.15 8.40
CA GLY A 264 10.04 -19.06 7.30
C GLY A 264 10.82 -18.75 6.00
N SER A 265 10.94 -19.73 5.08
CA SER A 265 11.72 -19.62 3.83
C SER A 265 11.23 -18.50 2.87
N ILE A 266 12.10 -18.08 1.91
CA ILE A 266 11.79 -17.04 0.88
C ILE A 266 10.56 -17.43 0.04
N LYS A 267 10.40 -18.72 -0.32
CA LYS A 267 9.20 -19.21 -1.04
C LYS A 267 7.91 -18.95 -0.24
N LYS A 268 7.96 -19.10 1.09
CA LYS A 268 6.83 -18.78 1.97
C LYS A 268 6.56 -17.26 2.06
N ALA A 269 7.57 -16.40 1.93
CA ALA A 269 7.40 -14.94 1.93
C ALA A 269 6.66 -14.46 0.68
N ARG A 270 7.03 -14.93 -0.51
CA ARG A 270 6.34 -14.61 -1.78
C ARG A 270 4.88 -15.06 -1.77
N ARG A 271 4.60 -16.29 -1.29
CA ARG A 271 3.23 -16.80 -1.16
C ARG A 271 2.38 -15.96 -0.20
N ARG A 272 2.98 -15.41 0.86
CA ARG A 272 2.30 -14.53 1.81
C ARG A 272 1.99 -13.17 1.20
N ALA A 273 2.96 -12.58 0.49
CA ALA A 273 2.78 -11.33 -0.25
C ALA A 273 1.67 -11.48 -1.30
N PHE A 274 1.67 -12.56 -2.08
CA PHE A 274 0.59 -12.88 -3.01
C PHE A 274 -0.77 -12.96 -2.33
N GLY A 275 -0.89 -13.73 -1.24
CA GLY A 275 -2.16 -13.87 -0.52
C GLY A 275 -2.67 -12.56 0.09
N PHE A 276 -1.77 -11.67 0.53
CA PHE A 276 -2.08 -10.33 0.99
C PHE A 276 -2.69 -9.49 -0.14
N GLU A 277 -1.99 -9.40 -1.26
CA GLU A 277 -2.41 -8.59 -2.41
C GLU A 277 -3.72 -9.11 -3.02
N LEU A 278 -3.88 -10.43 -3.14
CA LEU A 278 -5.11 -11.04 -3.63
C LEU A 278 -6.31 -10.70 -2.74
N THR A 279 -6.14 -10.80 -1.42
CA THR A 279 -7.21 -10.43 -0.48
C THR A 279 -7.58 -8.97 -0.63
N THR A 280 -6.60 -8.09 -0.74
CA THR A 280 -6.80 -6.65 -0.90
C THR A 280 -7.54 -6.33 -2.20
N LEU A 281 -7.13 -6.96 -3.32
CA LEU A 281 -7.73 -6.74 -4.63
C LEU A 281 -9.19 -7.20 -4.68
N LEU A 282 -9.48 -8.40 -4.15
CA LEU A 282 -10.83 -8.97 -4.15
C LEU A 282 -11.83 -8.17 -3.30
N HIS A 283 -11.36 -7.46 -2.28
CA HIS A 283 -12.22 -6.60 -1.46
C HIS A 283 -12.45 -5.21 -2.05
N LYS A 284 -11.75 -4.82 -3.12
CA LYS A 284 -12.05 -3.58 -3.84
C LYS A 284 -13.37 -3.75 -4.62
N ARG A 285 -14.37 -2.92 -4.33
CA ARG A 285 -15.69 -2.97 -4.99
C ARG A 285 -15.64 -2.84 -6.51
N SER A 286 -14.62 -2.19 -7.05
CA SER A 286 -14.43 -1.96 -8.48
C SER A 286 -13.82 -3.15 -9.23
N THR A 287 -13.23 -4.13 -8.55
CA THR A 287 -12.51 -5.22 -9.22
C THR A 287 -13.45 -6.15 -9.98
N LEU A 288 -14.53 -6.60 -9.34
CA LEU A 288 -15.49 -7.51 -9.98
C LEU A 288 -16.22 -6.87 -11.18
N PRO A 289 -16.79 -5.65 -11.09
CA PRO A 289 -17.36 -4.98 -12.24
C PRO A 289 -16.39 -4.81 -13.40
N LEU A 290 -15.14 -4.42 -13.13
CA LEU A 290 -14.12 -4.25 -14.17
C LEU A 290 -13.78 -5.56 -14.90
N LEU A 291 -13.79 -6.69 -14.19
CA LEU A 291 -13.57 -8.01 -14.81
C LEU A 291 -14.80 -8.52 -15.56
N ALA A 292 -15.99 -8.06 -15.22
CA ALA A 292 -17.22 -8.41 -15.93
C ALA A 292 -17.39 -7.66 -17.26
N LEU A 293 -16.86 -6.44 -17.38
CA LEU A 293 -16.99 -5.61 -18.58
C LEU A 293 -16.53 -6.32 -19.88
N PRO A 294 -15.37 -6.98 -19.94
CA PRO A 294 -14.95 -7.72 -21.13
C PRO A 294 -15.93 -8.84 -21.52
N CYS A 295 -16.50 -9.54 -20.52
CA CYS A 295 -17.49 -10.59 -20.75
C CYS A 295 -18.79 -10.00 -21.33
N VAL A 296 -19.24 -8.86 -20.82
CA VAL A 296 -20.40 -8.15 -21.35
C VAL A 296 -20.16 -7.68 -22.79
N ALA A 297 -18.97 -7.10 -23.06
CA ALA A 297 -18.59 -6.65 -24.40
C ALA A 297 -18.56 -7.86 -25.38
N ALA A 298 -17.98 -8.99 -24.98
CA ALA A 298 -17.96 -10.20 -25.77
C ALA A 298 -19.39 -10.71 -26.05
N ALA A 299 -20.23 -10.80 -25.03
CA ALA A 299 -21.61 -11.28 -25.15
C ALA A 299 -22.44 -10.42 -26.12
N LEU A 300 -22.36 -9.09 -25.98
CA LEU A 300 -23.07 -8.17 -26.85
C LEU A 300 -22.63 -8.27 -28.31
N THR A 301 -21.31 -8.43 -28.54
CA THR A 301 -20.76 -8.55 -29.90
C THR A 301 -21.21 -9.84 -30.55
N VAL A 302 -21.13 -10.98 -29.84
CA VAL A 302 -21.56 -12.27 -30.39
C VAL A 302 -23.07 -12.26 -30.68
N SER A 303 -23.87 -11.74 -29.74
CA SER A 303 -25.32 -11.66 -29.94
C SER A 303 -25.69 -10.80 -31.15
N SER A 304 -25.04 -9.65 -31.33
CA SER A 304 -25.26 -8.77 -32.49
C SER A 304 -24.79 -9.40 -33.81
N TYR A 305 -23.73 -10.22 -33.77
CA TYR A 305 -23.29 -10.98 -34.93
C TYR A 305 -24.31 -12.08 -35.28
N GLY A 306 -24.80 -12.84 -34.32
CA GLY A 306 -25.79 -13.88 -34.51
C GLY A 306 -27.10 -13.37 -35.13
N THR A 307 -27.59 -12.18 -34.66
CA THR A 307 -28.76 -11.55 -35.25
C THR A 307 -28.54 -11.14 -36.71
N ARG A 308 -27.39 -10.56 -37.04
CA ARG A 308 -27.03 -10.18 -38.43
C ARG A 308 -26.94 -11.39 -39.36
N VAL A 309 -26.36 -12.49 -38.87
CA VAL A 309 -26.29 -13.74 -39.65
C VAL A 309 -27.69 -14.28 -39.88
N GLY A 310 -28.56 -14.32 -38.88
CA GLY A 310 -29.94 -14.80 -39.02
C GLY A 310 -30.77 -13.93 -40.02
N GLU A 311 -30.64 -12.60 -39.97
CA GLU A 311 -31.25 -11.71 -40.94
C GLU A 311 -30.71 -11.91 -42.37
N GLY A 312 -29.39 -12.09 -42.50
CA GLY A 312 -28.77 -12.36 -43.79
C GLY A 312 -29.26 -13.66 -44.43
N LEU A 313 -29.32 -14.74 -43.64
CA LEU A 313 -29.84 -16.02 -44.08
C LEU A 313 -31.30 -15.93 -44.50
N ALA A 314 -32.16 -15.22 -43.75
CA ALA A 314 -33.57 -15.01 -44.13
C ALA A 314 -33.69 -14.27 -45.46
N LYS A 315 -32.82 -13.29 -45.74
CA LYS A 315 -32.80 -12.58 -47.02
C LYS A 315 -32.36 -13.45 -48.20
N VAL A 316 -31.44 -14.38 -47.98
CA VAL A 316 -31.06 -15.34 -49.00
C VAL A 316 -32.23 -16.28 -49.29
N GLU A 317 -32.94 -16.77 -48.27
CA GLU A 317 -34.11 -17.63 -48.44
C GLU A 317 -35.26 -16.93 -49.19
N THR A 318 -35.43 -15.61 -49.02
CA THR A 318 -36.41 -14.80 -49.72
C THR A 318 -35.95 -14.36 -51.13
N GLY A 319 -34.70 -14.65 -51.52
CA GLY A 319 -34.13 -14.27 -52.81
C GLY A 319 -33.72 -12.81 -52.92
N GLU A 320 -33.71 -12.06 -51.81
CA GLU A 320 -33.32 -10.63 -51.76
C GLU A 320 -31.80 -10.44 -51.79
N GLN A 321 -31.03 -11.44 -51.43
CA GLN A 321 -29.55 -11.39 -51.36
C GLN A 321 -28.95 -12.61 -52.09
N PHE A 322 -27.97 -12.37 -52.95
CA PHE A 322 -27.36 -13.42 -53.81
C PHE A 322 -26.12 -14.11 -53.17
N SER A 323 -25.62 -13.57 -52.08
CA SER A 323 -24.57 -14.21 -51.27
C SER A 323 -24.66 -13.75 -49.82
N ALA A 324 -24.50 -14.65 -48.89
CA ALA A 324 -24.43 -14.38 -47.46
C ALA A 324 -23.30 -15.19 -46.83
N ASP A 325 -22.69 -14.59 -45.82
CA ASP A 325 -21.84 -15.32 -44.89
C ASP A 325 -22.74 -16.34 -44.17
N ALA A 326 -22.45 -17.65 -44.32
CA ALA A 326 -23.24 -18.69 -43.66
C ALA A 326 -23.21 -18.64 -42.13
N GLY A 327 -22.42 -17.71 -41.63
CA GLY A 327 -22.19 -17.53 -40.21
C GLY A 327 -21.16 -18.52 -39.67
N SER A 328 -20.23 -18.01 -38.87
CA SER A 328 -19.18 -18.83 -38.27
C SER A 328 -18.98 -18.48 -36.82
N GLY A 329 -19.11 -19.46 -35.93
CA GLY A 329 -18.80 -19.32 -34.53
C GLY A 329 -17.35 -18.86 -34.30
N TYR A 330 -16.43 -19.21 -35.16
CA TYR A 330 -15.04 -18.76 -35.10
C TYR A 330 -14.89 -17.27 -35.39
N LEU A 331 -15.63 -16.74 -36.37
CA LEU A 331 -15.65 -15.31 -36.67
C LEU A 331 -16.34 -14.53 -35.55
N ALA A 332 -17.41 -15.08 -35.02
CA ALA A 332 -18.09 -14.49 -33.86
C ALA A 332 -17.15 -14.37 -32.65
N VAL A 333 -16.37 -15.41 -32.36
CA VAL A 333 -15.33 -15.39 -31.31
C VAL A 333 -14.24 -14.36 -31.64
N ALA A 334 -13.72 -14.34 -32.86
CA ALA A 334 -12.69 -13.37 -33.26
C ALA A 334 -13.16 -11.92 -33.06
N GLN A 335 -14.33 -11.55 -33.57
CA GLN A 335 -14.92 -10.22 -33.45
C GLN A 335 -15.23 -9.84 -31.99
N SER A 336 -15.76 -10.78 -31.21
CA SER A 336 -16.06 -10.53 -29.80
C SER A 336 -14.78 -10.29 -28.99
N MET A 337 -13.73 -11.02 -29.29
CA MET A 337 -12.45 -10.82 -28.62
C MET A 337 -11.72 -9.54 -29.09
N GLN A 338 -11.94 -9.09 -30.34
CA GLN A 338 -11.48 -7.77 -30.80
C GLN A 338 -12.11 -6.63 -29.97
N THR A 339 -13.36 -6.77 -29.53
CA THR A 339 -14.00 -5.77 -28.67
C THR A 339 -13.71 -5.95 -27.17
N ALA A 340 -13.62 -7.19 -26.69
CA ALA A 340 -13.36 -7.49 -25.29
C ALA A 340 -11.92 -7.20 -24.86
N THR A 341 -10.93 -7.39 -25.76
CA THR A 341 -9.51 -7.19 -25.44
C THR A 341 -9.17 -5.74 -25.06
N PRO A 342 -9.56 -4.71 -25.81
CA PRO A 342 -9.32 -3.32 -25.42
C PRO A 342 -9.96 -2.97 -24.08
N VAL A 343 -11.19 -3.45 -23.84
CA VAL A 343 -11.90 -3.24 -22.58
C VAL A 343 -11.13 -3.85 -21.41
N LEU A 344 -10.65 -5.08 -21.57
CA LEU A 344 -9.80 -5.72 -20.55
C LEU A 344 -8.47 -4.99 -20.39
N ALA A 345 -7.82 -4.56 -21.47
CA ALA A 345 -6.56 -3.83 -21.45
C ALA A 345 -6.70 -2.53 -20.63
N LEU A 346 -7.75 -1.75 -20.88
CA LEU A 346 -8.04 -0.51 -20.12
C LEU A 346 -8.33 -0.79 -18.64
N ALA A 347 -9.13 -1.84 -18.35
CA ALA A 347 -9.41 -2.24 -16.99
C ALA A 347 -8.12 -2.66 -16.24
N MET A 348 -7.24 -3.41 -16.90
CA MET A 348 -5.97 -3.83 -16.32
C MET A 348 -4.98 -2.68 -16.17
N LEU A 349 -4.94 -1.73 -17.10
CA LEU A 349 -4.12 -0.54 -17.00
C LEU A 349 -4.55 0.31 -15.79
N TRP A 350 -5.87 0.45 -15.59
CA TRP A 350 -6.42 1.14 -14.42
C TRP A 350 -6.07 0.40 -13.12
N LEU A 351 -6.25 -0.92 -13.04
CA LEU A 351 -5.87 -1.72 -11.86
C LEU A 351 -4.37 -1.64 -11.58
N ALA A 352 -3.53 -1.73 -12.60
CA ALA A 352 -2.08 -1.63 -12.49
C ALA A 352 -1.63 -0.26 -11.97
N SER A 353 -2.26 0.83 -12.46
CA SER A 353 -1.98 2.19 -11.99
C SER A 353 -2.26 2.39 -10.50
N GLN A 354 -3.23 1.65 -9.93
CA GLN A 354 -3.58 1.71 -8.52
C GLN A 354 -2.64 0.92 -7.60
N THR A 355 -1.82 0.01 -8.14
CA THR A 355 -1.13 -1.00 -7.33
C THR A 355 -0.03 -0.42 -6.44
N ILE A 356 0.84 0.43 -6.98
CA ILE A 356 1.96 1.03 -6.24
C ILE A 356 1.63 2.47 -5.86
N ALA A 357 1.15 3.27 -6.82
CA ALA A 357 0.79 4.66 -6.58
C ALA A 357 -0.38 4.81 -5.59
N GLY A 358 -1.36 3.88 -5.61
CA GLY A 358 -2.44 3.85 -4.64
C GLY A 358 -1.95 3.54 -3.23
N ASP A 359 -1.02 2.61 -3.10
CA ASP A 359 -0.42 2.27 -1.81
C ASP A 359 0.52 3.35 -1.27
N LEU A 360 1.20 4.08 -2.17
CA LEU A 360 2.01 5.25 -1.79
C LEU A 360 1.12 6.40 -1.32
N ALA A 361 0.04 6.67 -2.05
CA ALA A 361 -0.92 7.72 -1.71
C ALA A 361 -1.70 7.45 -0.40
N GLY A 362 -1.89 6.16 -0.07
CA GLY A 362 -2.58 5.71 1.14
C GLY A 362 -1.67 5.31 2.29
N ASP A 363 -0.35 5.56 2.21
CA ASP A 363 0.69 5.17 3.17
C ASP A 363 0.74 3.65 3.51
N THR A 364 -0.05 2.82 2.80
CA THR A 364 -0.11 1.36 3.04
C THR A 364 1.19 0.65 2.70
N MET A 365 1.98 1.21 1.77
CA MET A 365 3.28 0.66 1.39
C MET A 365 4.29 0.71 2.55
N ARG A 366 4.28 1.77 3.37
CA ARG A 366 5.15 1.91 4.56
C ARG A 366 4.93 0.76 5.52
N ASN A 367 3.68 0.47 5.86
CA ASN A 367 3.32 -0.62 6.77
C ASN A 367 3.79 -1.99 6.30
N SER A 368 3.75 -2.23 4.99
CA SER A 368 4.24 -3.48 4.39
C SER A 368 5.76 -3.60 4.44
N LEU A 369 6.50 -2.48 4.31
CA LEU A 369 7.95 -2.44 4.24
C LEU A 369 8.66 -2.50 5.61
N ILE A 370 7.98 -2.13 6.68
CA ILE A 370 8.47 -2.28 8.06
C ILE A 370 8.56 -3.77 8.43
N ARG A 371 7.82 -4.63 7.73
CA ARG A 371 7.75 -6.05 8.01
C ARG A 371 8.99 -6.83 7.51
N SER A 372 9.07 -8.09 7.91
CA SER A 372 10.18 -9.01 7.58
C SER A 372 10.18 -9.48 6.11
N VAL A 373 9.50 -8.78 5.20
CA VAL A 373 9.40 -9.10 3.77
C VAL A 373 10.29 -8.18 2.95
N ARG A 374 10.96 -8.71 1.92
CA ARG A 374 11.77 -7.90 1.01
C ARG A 374 10.90 -7.12 0.05
N ARG A 375 11.31 -5.91 -0.35
CA ARG A 375 10.62 -5.10 -1.37
C ARG A 375 10.30 -5.88 -2.64
N LYS A 376 11.27 -6.70 -3.10
CA LYS A 376 11.10 -7.56 -4.29
C LYS A 376 9.99 -8.61 -4.13
N ASP A 377 9.75 -9.13 -2.91
CA ASP A 377 8.71 -10.13 -2.67
C ASP A 377 7.31 -9.49 -2.68
N ILE A 378 7.17 -8.26 -2.19
CA ILE A 378 5.92 -7.48 -2.26
C ILE A 378 5.62 -7.16 -3.72
N LEU A 379 6.61 -6.65 -4.47
CA LEU A 379 6.47 -6.36 -5.89
C LEU A 379 6.05 -7.60 -6.68
N PHE A 380 6.72 -8.72 -6.44
CA PHE A 380 6.36 -10.00 -7.07
C PHE A 380 4.91 -10.37 -6.77
N GLY A 381 4.46 -10.22 -5.52
CA GLY A 381 3.08 -10.47 -5.12
C GLY A 381 2.09 -9.60 -5.92
N LYS A 382 2.35 -8.30 -6.04
CA LYS A 382 1.52 -7.33 -6.77
C LYS A 382 1.40 -7.67 -8.26
N VAL A 383 2.53 -7.87 -8.93
CA VAL A 383 2.55 -8.18 -10.36
C VAL A 383 1.89 -9.52 -10.63
N PHE A 384 2.18 -10.53 -9.81
CA PHE A 384 1.61 -11.86 -10.00
C PHE A 384 0.10 -11.88 -9.78
N VAL A 385 -0.43 -11.11 -8.81
CA VAL A 385 -1.88 -10.94 -8.61
C VAL A 385 -2.51 -10.25 -9.82
N LEU A 386 -1.91 -9.19 -10.35
CA LEU A 386 -2.40 -8.50 -11.54
C LEU A 386 -2.44 -9.43 -12.76
N LEU A 387 -1.36 -10.18 -13.02
CA LEU A 387 -1.29 -11.13 -14.13
C LEU A 387 -2.32 -12.26 -13.97
N SER A 388 -2.50 -12.79 -12.75
CA SER A 388 -3.52 -13.81 -12.46
C SER A 388 -4.94 -13.26 -12.68
N THR A 389 -5.18 -11.99 -12.31
CA THR A 389 -6.46 -11.31 -12.49
C THR A 389 -6.75 -11.06 -13.96
N MET A 390 -5.74 -10.62 -14.73
CA MET A 390 -5.81 -10.48 -16.18
C MET A 390 -6.17 -11.82 -16.83
N MET A 391 -5.45 -12.90 -16.47
CA MET A 391 -5.68 -14.22 -17.04
C MET A 391 -7.10 -14.73 -16.74
N LEU A 392 -7.60 -14.50 -15.52
CA LEU A 392 -8.96 -14.87 -15.14
C LEU A 392 -10.00 -14.11 -15.97
N GLY A 393 -9.83 -12.78 -16.11
CA GLY A 393 -10.71 -11.95 -16.93
C GLY A 393 -10.68 -12.31 -18.40
N TRP A 394 -9.49 -12.64 -18.93
CA TRP A 394 -9.32 -13.11 -20.30
C TRP A 394 -10.02 -14.44 -20.53
N LEU A 395 -9.78 -15.44 -19.68
CA LEU A 395 -10.42 -16.75 -19.77
C LEU A 395 -11.95 -16.64 -19.65
N ALA A 396 -12.45 -15.80 -18.75
CA ALA A 396 -13.88 -15.57 -18.61
C ALA A 396 -14.50 -15.00 -19.90
N ALA A 397 -13.85 -14.01 -20.53
CA ALA A 397 -14.30 -13.43 -21.79
C ALA A 397 -14.27 -14.45 -22.93
N VAL A 398 -13.20 -15.25 -23.03
CA VAL A 398 -13.06 -16.33 -24.03
C VAL A 398 -14.18 -17.37 -23.87
N VAL A 399 -14.40 -17.85 -22.64
CA VAL A 399 -15.46 -18.85 -22.36
C VAL A 399 -16.82 -18.27 -22.69
N THR A 400 -17.11 -17.03 -22.29
CA THR A 400 -18.37 -16.33 -22.61
C THR A 400 -18.58 -16.26 -24.13
N SER A 401 -17.55 -15.87 -24.87
CA SER A 401 -17.55 -15.76 -26.32
C SER A 401 -17.84 -17.12 -26.99
N ILE A 402 -17.12 -18.17 -26.58
CA ILE A 402 -17.30 -19.54 -27.15
C ILE A 402 -18.70 -20.06 -26.84
N VAL A 403 -19.16 -19.97 -25.60
CA VAL A 403 -20.48 -20.48 -25.19
C VAL A 403 -21.62 -19.82 -25.95
N ILE A 404 -21.60 -18.47 -26.05
CA ILE A 404 -22.66 -17.77 -26.78
C ILE A 404 -22.55 -18.03 -28.28
N SER A 405 -21.35 -18.04 -28.87
CA SER A 405 -21.16 -18.39 -30.29
C SER A 405 -21.66 -19.81 -30.61
N TRP A 406 -21.43 -20.74 -29.72
CA TRP A 406 -21.94 -22.10 -29.87
C TRP A 406 -23.47 -22.15 -29.84
N ALA A 407 -24.09 -21.39 -28.96
CA ALA A 407 -25.55 -21.34 -28.81
C ALA A 407 -26.27 -20.57 -29.93
N THR A 408 -25.60 -19.59 -30.56
CA THR A 408 -26.24 -18.69 -31.54
C THR A 408 -25.92 -19.05 -32.99
N VAL A 409 -24.68 -19.41 -33.29
CA VAL A 409 -24.17 -19.60 -34.65
C VAL A 409 -23.68 -21.04 -34.88
N GLY A 410 -23.05 -21.62 -33.83
CA GLY A 410 -22.43 -22.95 -33.90
C GLY A 410 -21.00 -22.94 -34.47
N PHE A 411 -20.31 -24.06 -34.28
CA PHE A 411 -18.95 -24.32 -34.77
C PHE A 411 -18.99 -25.53 -35.72
N GLY A 412 -19.04 -25.25 -36.99
CA GLY A 412 -19.02 -26.25 -38.05
C GLY A 412 -17.85 -26.04 -39.00
N ASN A 413 -17.89 -26.69 -40.16
CA ASN A 413 -17.02 -26.35 -41.27
C ASN A 413 -17.31 -24.91 -41.73
N LEU A 414 -16.29 -24.21 -42.21
CA LEU A 414 -16.47 -22.93 -42.84
C LEU A 414 -17.03 -23.10 -44.23
N GLU A 415 -18.22 -22.58 -44.47
CA GLU A 415 -18.96 -22.68 -45.73
C GLU A 415 -19.35 -21.29 -46.21
N GLU A 416 -19.30 -21.06 -47.50
CA GLU A 416 -19.84 -19.87 -48.15
C GLU A 416 -21.09 -20.26 -48.94
N ILE A 417 -22.12 -19.43 -48.89
CA ILE A 417 -23.32 -19.61 -49.71
C ILE A 417 -23.11 -18.83 -50.99
N THR A 418 -23.01 -19.56 -52.13
CA THR A 418 -22.83 -19.00 -53.45
C THR A 418 -24.08 -18.29 -53.93
N ARG A 419 -23.98 -17.54 -55.04
CA ARG A 419 -25.11 -16.84 -55.68
C ARG A 419 -26.23 -17.79 -56.10
N PHE A 420 -25.95 -19.06 -56.26
CA PHE A 420 -26.92 -20.07 -56.68
C PHE A 420 -27.51 -20.84 -55.50
N GLY A 421 -27.13 -20.49 -54.25
CA GLY A 421 -27.61 -21.15 -53.03
C GLY A 421 -26.81 -22.39 -52.65
N ASP A 422 -25.77 -22.77 -53.42
CA ASP A 422 -24.90 -23.88 -53.10
C ASP A 422 -23.94 -23.51 -51.95
N ARG A 423 -23.62 -24.50 -51.12
CA ARG A 423 -22.64 -24.34 -50.04
C ARG A 423 -21.27 -24.83 -50.50
N GLU A 424 -20.31 -23.90 -50.54
CA GLU A 424 -18.92 -24.22 -50.86
C GLU A 424 -18.10 -24.31 -49.56
N LEU A 425 -17.34 -25.38 -49.41
CA LEU A 425 -16.50 -25.63 -48.26
C LEU A 425 -15.22 -24.79 -48.37
N LEU A 426 -15.04 -23.82 -47.47
CA LEU A 426 -13.83 -23.00 -47.39
C LEU A 426 -12.76 -23.68 -46.52
N ALA A 427 -13.12 -24.20 -45.34
CA ALA A 427 -12.20 -24.89 -44.45
C ALA A 427 -12.89 -25.89 -43.54
N ASN A 428 -12.19 -26.95 -43.20
CA ASN A 428 -12.65 -27.95 -42.23
C ASN A 428 -12.53 -27.44 -40.80
N ALA A 429 -13.50 -27.73 -39.96
CA ALA A 429 -13.52 -27.38 -38.53
C ALA A 429 -12.24 -27.84 -37.79
N SER A 430 -11.72 -29.05 -38.17
CA SER A 430 -10.51 -29.61 -37.55
C SER A 430 -9.24 -28.74 -37.72
N GLY A 431 -9.16 -27.91 -38.78
CA GLY A 431 -8.04 -26.97 -39.00
C GLY A 431 -8.23 -25.63 -38.30
N VAL A 432 -9.47 -25.15 -38.14
CA VAL A 432 -9.78 -23.83 -37.59
C VAL A 432 -9.69 -23.82 -36.06
N TRP A 433 -10.12 -24.86 -35.38
CA TRP A 433 -10.08 -24.96 -33.92
C TRP A 433 -8.68 -24.77 -33.33
N PRO A 434 -7.62 -25.48 -33.79
CA PRO A 434 -6.27 -25.28 -33.28
C PRO A 434 -5.78 -23.85 -33.50
N THR A 435 -6.06 -23.29 -34.68
CA THR A 435 -5.68 -21.88 -35.01
C THR A 435 -6.34 -20.91 -34.06
N MET A 436 -7.63 -21.05 -33.78
CA MET A 436 -8.36 -20.21 -32.82
C MET A 436 -7.72 -20.29 -31.43
N LEU A 437 -7.46 -21.51 -30.91
CA LEU A 437 -6.90 -21.66 -29.57
C LEU A 437 -5.50 -21.07 -29.43
N VAL A 438 -4.64 -21.27 -30.45
CA VAL A 438 -3.29 -20.70 -30.47
C VAL A 438 -3.35 -19.16 -30.51
N THR A 439 -4.21 -18.61 -31.35
CA THR A 439 -4.42 -17.16 -31.47
C THR A 439 -4.88 -16.55 -30.14
N LEU A 440 -5.88 -17.17 -29.51
CA LEU A 440 -6.36 -16.73 -28.21
C LEU A 440 -5.28 -16.81 -27.11
N ALA A 441 -4.47 -17.87 -27.12
CA ALA A 441 -3.36 -18.00 -26.18
C ALA A 441 -2.28 -16.91 -26.41
N GLN A 442 -1.96 -16.62 -27.66
CA GLN A 442 -0.95 -15.60 -28.03
C GLN A 442 -1.34 -14.20 -27.55
N MET A 443 -2.62 -13.84 -27.57
CA MET A 443 -3.12 -12.55 -27.10
C MET A 443 -2.83 -12.27 -25.61
N THR A 444 -2.50 -13.31 -24.85
CA THR A 444 -2.12 -13.11 -23.42
C THR A 444 -0.79 -12.38 -23.24
N LEU A 445 0.13 -12.46 -24.20
CA LEU A 445 1.46 -11.83 -24.13
C LEU A 445 1.39 -10.28 -24.16
N PRO A 446 0.76 -9.65 -25.17
CA PRO A 446 0.64 -8.20 -25.20
C PRO A 446 -0.17 -7.66 -24.02
N MET A 447 -1.17 -8.40 -23.56
CA MET A 447 -1.93 -8.04 -22.35
C MET A 447 -1.06 -8.06 -21.10
N ALA A 448 -0.20 -9.07 -20.94
CA ALA A 448 0.76 -9.13 -19.83
C ALA A 448 1.78 -7.97 -19.87
N ALA A 449 2.22 -7.57 -21.09
CA ALA A 449 3.10 -6.41 -21.25
C ALA A 449 2.43 -5.10 -20.79
N ILE A 450 1.16 -4.87 -21.12
CA ILE A 450 0.38 -3.72 -20.62
C ILE A 450 0.36 -3.69 -19.08
N VAL A 451 0.11 -4.84 -18.45
CA VAL A 451 0.09 -4.94 -16.98
C VAL A 451 1.42 -4.52 -16.36
N THR A 452 2.54 -4.98 -16.93
CA THR A 452 3.87 -4.65 -16.40
C THR A 452 4.24 -3.18 -16.63
N LEU A 453 3.89 -2.61 -17.79
CA LEU A 453 4.07 -1.19 -18.08
C LEU A 453 3.22 -0.30 -17.17
N GLY A 454 1.94 -0.66 -16.97
CA GLY A 454 1.07 0.04 -16.04
C GLY A 454 1.58 0.01 -14.60
N ALA A 455 2.11 -1.12 -14.15
CA ALA A 455 2.74 -1.25 -12.85
C ALA A 455 4.05 -0.43 -12.76
N ALA A 456 4.85 -0.34 -13.82
CA ALA A 456 6.04 0.50 -13.88
C ALA A 456 5.68 2.00 -13.81
N ALA A 457 4.68 2.44 -14.54
CA ALA A 457 4.14 3.80 -14.45
C ALA A 457 3.64 4.12 -13.03
N SER A 458 2.98 3.15 -12.38
CA SER A 458 2.53 3.25 -10.99
C SER A 458 3.68 3.40 -10.00
N ALA A 459 4.87 2.87 -10.30
CA ALA A 459 6.05 3.02 -9.45
C ALA A 459 6.71 4.40 -9.56
N VAL A 460 6.53 5.10 -10.68
CA VAL A 460 7.06 6.46 -10.91
C VAL A 460 6.15 7.52 -10.29
N ALA A 461 4.84 7.35 -10.47
CA ALA A 461 3.86 8.35 -10.05
C ALA A 461 3.48 8.20 -8.58
N LYS A 462 3.42 9.31 -7.85
CA LYS A 462 2.95 9.33 -6.46
C LYS A 462 1.41 9.29 -6.34
N ARG A 463 0.69 9.54 -7.45
CA ARG A 463 -0.78 9.58 -7.49
C ARG A 463 -1.31 8.63 -8.56
N PRO A 464 -2.37 7.85 -8.29
CA PRO A 464 -2.93 6.88 -9.25
C PRO A 464 -3.35 7.49 -10.59
N ALA A 465 -3.93 8.70 -10.58
CA ALA A 465 -4.34 9.38 -11.81
C ALA A 465 -3.14 9.71 -12.72
N LEU A 466 -2.02 10.18 -12.14
CA LEU A 466 -0.79 10.42 -12.89
C LEU A 466 -0.17 9.12 -13.40
N ALA A 467 -0.26 8.03 -12.63
CA ALA A 467 0.19 6.71 -13.05
C ALA A 467 -0.60 6.21 -14.27
N LEU A 468 -1.91 6.39 -14.25
CA LEU A 468 -2.79 6.04 -15.37
C LEU A 468 -2.46 6.87 -16.62
N ALA A 469 -2.30 8.19 -16.47
CA ALA A 469 -1.92 9.07 -17.56
C ALA A 469 -0.55 8.69 -18.15
N ALA A 470 0.45 8.44 -17.31
CA ALA A 470 1.78 8.02 -17.75
C ALA A 470 1.74 6.67 -18.49
N ALA A 471 0.95 5.71 -18.01
CA ALA A 471 0.79 4.42 -18.66
C ALA A 471 0.05 4.55 -20.01
N ALA A 472 -0.99 5.39 -20.09
CA ALA A 472 -1.69 5.67 -21.33
C ALA A 472 -0.76 6.34 -22.36
N VAL A 473 0.03 7.33 -21.95
CA VAL A 473 1.03 7.97 -22.81
C VAL A 473 2.06 6.96 -23.31
N ALA A 474 2.56 6.07 -22.44
CA ALA A 474 3.54 5.05 -22.82
C ALA A 474 3.00 4.05 -23.88
N VAL A 475 1.69 3.85 -23.93
CA VAL A 475 1.03 2.97 -24.92
C VAL A 475 0.63 3.75 -26.16
N LEU A 476 0.04 4.96 -26.01
CA LEU A 476 -0.55 5.70 -27.14
C LEU A 476 0.48 6.51 -27.96
N VAL A 477 1.53 7.05 -27.32
CA VAL A 477 2.53 7.85 -28.04
C VAL A 477 3.28 7.04 -29.10
N PRO A 478 3.75 5.80 -28.83
CA PRO A 478 4.32 4.96 -29.85
C PRO A 478 3.37 4.70 -31.03
N GLU A 479 2.07 4.54 -30.75
CA GLU A 479 1.06 4.35 -31.80
C GLU A 479 0.95 5.56 -32.72
N LEU A 480 0.95 6.77 -32.19
CA LEU A 480 0.93 8.00 -33.00
C LEU A 480 2.19 8.14 -33.88
N ALA A 481 3.30 7.56 -33.43
CA ALA A 481 4.55 7.55 -34.20
C ALA A 481 4.67 6.38 -35.18
N ARG A 482 3.72 5.49 -35.22
CA ARG A 482 3.77 4.24 -36.00
C ARG A 482 3.93 4.46 -37.48
N ASP A 483 3.20 5.43 -38.05
CA ASP A 483 3.26 5.73 -39.47
C ASP A 483 4.65 6.24 -39.92
N PHE A 484 5.41 6.83 -39.00
CA PHE A 484 6.80 7.24 -39.23
C PHE A 484 7.79 6.08 -39.05
N ALA A 485 7.39 5.00 -38.39
CA ALA A 485 8.26 3.86 -38.12
C ALA A 485 8.36 2.86 -39.30
N GLY A 486 7.46 2.93 -40.28
CA GLY A 486 7.42 2.05 -41.45
C GLY A 486 7.36 0.57 -41.03
N GLU A 487 8.22 -0.28 -41.60
CA GLU A 487 8.28 -1.72 -41.24
C GLU A 487 8.59 -2.00 -39.75
N ARG A 488 9.22 -1.03 -39.06
CA ARG A 488 9.50 -1.16 -37.61
C ARG A 488 8.24 -1.00 -36.75
N GLY A 489 7.13 -0.53 -37.30
CA GLY A 489 5.86 -0.40 -36.62
C GLY A 489 5.37 -1.72 -36.02
N GLY A 490 5.65 -2.85 -36.63
CA GLY A 490 5.32 -4.20 -36.11
C GLY A 490 6.01 -4.57 -34.81
N TRP A 491 7.03 -3.82 -34.34
CA TRP A 491 7.65 -4.00 -33.03
C TRP A 491 6.96 -3.21 -31.91
N LEU A 492 5.96 -2.41 -32.22
CA LEU A 492 5.19 -1.68 -31.23
C LEU A 492 4.20 -2.64 -30.53
N LEU A 493 4.02 -2.45 -29.23
CA LEU A 493 3.09 -3.28 -28.44
C LEU A 493 1.65 -3.18 -28.95
N THR A 494 1.25 -1.99 -29.37
CA THR A 494 -0.09 -1.67 -29.89
C THR A 494 -0.43 -2.40 -31.18
N SER A 495 0.56 -2.75 -32.01
CA SER A 495 0.36 -3.52 -33.23
C SER A 495 -0.18 -4.93 -32.98
N HIS A 496 0.03 -5.45 -31.76
CA HIS A 496 -0.43 -6.78 -31.36
C HIS A 496 -1.72 -6.76 -30.54
N LEU A 497 -2.37 -5.57 -30.44
CA LEU A 497 -3.62 -5.38 -29.73
C LEU A 497 -4.68 -4.83 -30.69
N PRO A 498 -5.94 -5.25 -30.60
CA PRO A 498 -7.03 -4.78 -31.46
C PRO A 498 -7.50 -3.36 -31.05
N ILE A 499 -6.58 -2.48 -30.67
CA ILE A 499 -6.82 -1.07 -30.32
C ILE A 499 -6.17 -0.12 -31.32
N ALA A 500 -5.39 -0.64 -32.26
CA ALA A 500 -4.71 0.13 -33.27
C ALA A 500 -5.66 0.50 -34.43
N TRP A 501 -5.36 1.61 -35.12
CA TRP A 501 -6.10 2.02 -36.34
C TRP A 501 -5.95 1.01 -37.46
N ARG A 502 -4.85 0.23 -37.43
CA ARG A 502 -4.60 -0.94 -38.27
C ARG A 502 -4.43 -2.13 -37.35
N ASP A 503 -5.45 -3.00 -37.30
CA ASP A 503 -5.40 -4.21 -36.48
C ASP A 503 -4.54 -5.27 -37.17
N GLU A 504 -3.30 -5.41 -36.71
CA GLU A 504 -2.37 -6.49 -37.11
C GLU A 504 -2.33 -7.59 -36.03
N SER A 505 -3.28 -7.58 -35.10
CA SER A 505 -3.36 -8.58 -34.05
C SER A 505 -3.66 -9.97 -34.60
N ALA A 506 -3.27 -10.97 -33.82
CA ALA A 506 -3.62 -12.35 -34.13
C ALA A 506 -5.14 -12.59 -34.23
N LEU A 507 -5.96 -11.75 -33.58
CA LEU A 507 -7.43 -11.82 -33.70
C LEU A 507 -7.94 -11.39 -35.07
N ASN A 508 -7.31 -10.40 -35.70
CA ASN A 508 -7.66 -10.01 -37.06
C ASN A 508 -7.32 -11.10 -38.07
N TYR A 509 -6.17 -11.77 -37.85
CA TYR A 509 -5.82 -12.95 -38.62
C TYR A 509 -6.87 -14.07 -38.47
N LEU A 510 -7.29 -14.39 -37.24
CA LEU A 510 -8.35 -15.37 -37.01
C LEU A 510 -9.65 -14.97 -37.70
N ALA A 511 -10.02 -13.70 -37.70
CA ALA A 511 -11.19 -13.19 -38.42
C ALA A 511 -11.05 -13.35 -39.94
N ALA A 512 -9.86 -13.16 -40.50
CA ALA A 512 -9.60 -13.37 -41.94
C ALA A 512 -9.70 -14.85 -42.33
N VAL A 513 -9.08 -15.76 -41.57
CA VAL A 513 -9.20 -17.19 -41.75
C VAL A 513 -10.66 -17.64 -41.64
N SER A 514 -11.39 -17.09 -40.68
CA SER A 514 -12.81 -17.43 -40.47
C SER A 514 -13.74 -16.91 -41.59
N ARG A 515 -13.26 -16.04 -42.49
CA ARG A 515 -13.95 -15.58 -43.70
C ARG A 515 -13.51 -16.33 -44.95
N GLY A 516 -12.67 -17.39 -44.80
CA GLY A 516 -12.21 -18.18 -45.91
C GLY A 516 -11.03 -17.59 -46.70
N ALA A 517 -10.30 -16.65 -46.15
CA ALA A 517 -9.09 -16.15 -46.76
C ALA A 517 -8.01 -17.27 -46.77
N ALA A 518 -8.01 -18.08 -47.83
CA ALA A 518 -7.11 -19.25 -47.96
C ALA A 518 -5.62 -18.85 -47.98
N ASP A 519 -5.30 -17.63 -48.41
CA ASP A 519 -3.96 -17.10 -48.44
C ASP A 519 -3.52 -16.48 -47.13
N ALA A 520 -4.37 -16.43 -46.14
CA ALA A 520 -4.01 -16.07 -44.80
C ALA A 520 -3.12 -17.15 -44.16
N VAL A 521 -1.92 -17.33 -44.70
CA VAL A 521 -0.87 -18.10 -44.04
C VAL A 521 -0.55 -17.35 -42.74
N TRP A 522 -0.94 -17.95 -41.62
CA TRP A 522 -0.51 -17.45 -40.34
C TRP A 522 1.01 -17.58 -40.27
N VAL A 523 1.65 -16.52 -40.70
CA VAL A 523 3.07 -16.36 -40.48
C VAL A 523 3.19 -16.09 -39.00
N TRP A 524 3.80 -16.98 -38.26
CA TRP A 524 4.47 -16.67 -37.02
C TRP A 524 5.55 -15.62 -37.39
N SER A 525 5.11 -14.37 -37.65
CA SER A 525 6.09 -13.35 -37.85
C SER A 525 6.88 -13.28 -36.55
N GLU A 526 8.18 -13.30 -36.66
CA GLU A 526 9.06 -13.15 -35.49
C GLU A 526 8.59 -11.99 -34.61
N GLN A 527 8.07 -10.93 -35.23
CA GLN A 527 7.53 -9.76 -34.57
C GLN A 527 6.29 -10.08 -33.70
N ALA A 528 5.39 -10.93 -34.15
CA ALA A 528 4.15 -11.23 -33.43
C ALA A 528 4.37 -11.95 -32.07
N VAL A 529 5.49 -12.66 -31.93
CA VAL A 529 5.86 -13.34 -30.69
C VAL A 529 6.91 -12.55 -29.91
N TYR A 530 7.99 -12.13 -30.60
CA TYR A 530 9.12 -11.52 -29.91
C TYR A 530 8.84 -10.09 -29.44
N ALA A 531 8.05 -9.29 -30.16
CA ALA A 531 7.75 -7.93 -29.73
C ALA A 531 7.00 -7.88 -28.40
N PRO A 532 5.87 -8.60 -28.19
CA PRO A 532 5.21 -8.63 -26.88
C PRO A 532 6.09 -9.17 -25.76
N VAL A 533 6.93 -10.17 -26.03
CA VAL A 533 7.88 -10.71 -25.05
C VAL A 533 8.93 -9.66 -24.67
N LEU A 534 9.49 -8.93 -25.62
CA LEU A 534 10.46 -7.85 -25.35
C LEU A 534 9.83 -6.75 -24.51
N TRP A 535 8.61 -6.33 -24.80
CA TRP A 535 7.87 -5.36 -24.00
C TRP A 535 7.57 -5.84 -22.60
N LEU A 536 7.20 -7.11 -22.43
CA LEU A 536 6.98 -7.75 -21.13
C LEU A 536 8.27 -7.75 -20.29
N VAL A 537 9.39 -8.14 -20.90
CA VAL A 537 10.70 -8.15 -20.23
C VAL A 537 11.13 -6.72 -19.89
N ALA A 538 11.04 -5.78 -20.83
CA ALA A 538 11.41 -4.38 -20.63
C ALA A 538 10.58 -3.75 -19.51
N GLY A 539 9.26 -3.95 -19.49
CA GLY A 539 8.38 -3.48 -18.44
C GLY A 539 8.73 -4.09 -17.06
N SER A 540 9.05 -5.37 -17.01
CA SER A 540 9.43 -6.07 -15.78
C SER A 540 10.78 -5.59 -15.23
N VAL A 541 11.77 -5.39 -16.09
CA VAL A 541 13.10 -4.84 -15.72
C VAL A 541 12.96 -3.39 -15.24
N LEU A 542 12.26 -2.55 -15.99
CA LEU A 542 12.00 -1.16 -15.62
C LEU A 542 11.33 -1.06 -14.25
N LEU A 543 10.29 -1.85 -14.03
CA LEU A 543 9.58 -1.92 -12.76
C LEU A 543 10.52 -2.34 -11.60
N SER A 544 11.37 -3.34 -11.83
CA SER A 544 12.34 -3.81 -10.81
C SER A 544 13.35 -2.71 -10.44
N ILE A 545 13.85 -1.94 -11.43
CA ILE A 545 14.77 -0.82 -11.21
C ILE A 545 14.07 0.30 -10.43
N LEU A 546 12.88 0.69 -10.85
CA LEU A 546 12.12 1.78 -10.24
C LEU A 546 11.80 1.48 -8.78
N VAL A 547 11.32 0.28 -8.48
CA VAL A 547 11.01 -0.12 -7.09
C VAL A 547 12.26 -0.21 -6.21
N SER A 548 13.41 -0.60 -6.79
CA SER A 548 14.67 -0.61 -6.03
C SER A 548 15.13 0.79 -5.62
N ARG A 549 14.79 1.82 -6.40
CA ARG A 549 15.12 3.24 -6.19
C ARG A 549 14.06 4.01 -5.41
N LEU A 550 12.89 3.43 -5.15
CA LEU A 550 11.84 4.08 -4.38
C LEU A 550 12.38 4.52 -3.01
N ARG A 551 12.54 5.83 -2.81
CA ARG A 551 12.73 6.43 -1.50
C ARG A 551 11.35 6.68 -0.91
N ILE A 552 11.04 6.00 0.18
CA ILE A 552 9.82 6.21 0.94
C ILE A 552 10.20 7.23 2.00
N SER A 553 9.96 8.49 1.66
CA SER A 553 10.09 9.62 2.60
C SER A 553 8.98 9.58 3.62
#